data_7a0caeef05cc0f561345e8d96d6daaa1
#
_entry.id   7a0caeef05cc0f561345e8d96d6daaa1
#
_cell.length_a   1.000
_cell.length_b   1.000
_cell.length_c   1.000
_cell.angle_alpha   90.00
_cell.angle_beta   90.00
_cell.angle_gamma   90.00
#
_symmetry.space_group_name_H-M   'P 1'
#
loop_
_entity.id
_entity.type
_entity.pdbx_description
1 polymer ?
#
loop_
_entity_poly.entity_id
_entity_poly.type
_entity_poly.pdbx_seq_one_letter_code
_entity_poly.pdbx_strand_id
1 'polypeptide(L)'
;MTLPATDGILEKLQALLAYDASSPLIFSSGLFLFLFAGFMLIYNAFRRAPMARIVYVILFSLYFYYKSSGIYFLLLIFAATSDFLIAQGIYRVRNRAAKRWLVVLSVMVNLGMLGYFKYTNFLVDIANQMFGQGFLQFQNIFLPVGISFFVFQSMSYTIDIYRGQLKPLGNWCDYLFYLSFFPQLVAGPIVRARDFIPQIRRNPVVVTREMFGMGVFLILTGLFKKAIISDYISLNFVDRIFDEPLLYSGFECLAGIYGYALQIYCDFSGYSDMAIGIALLLGFRFPKNFDAPYKSATITEFWRRWHISLSSWLRDYLYISLGGNRKGKLRTYGNLLVTMVLGGLWHGAAIRFILWGTLHGVALALHKLWMAVVPGAKASGAQMHWWSRAAGVFFTFNLVCLGWLMFRAESMQTVELMLHQIFSNFNVPMIPQVIAGYAGVFALIGAGYLLHLMPGCVDRTAQRLVANAPLVLQVVMAAAMIWCVMQIKSSDIQPFIYFQF
;
A
#
# COMPACT_ATOMS: atom_id res chain seq x y z
N MET A 1 29.03 16.73 -44.20
CA MET A 1 29.24 15.77 -43.09
C MET A 1 28.13 16.02 -42.07
N THR A 2 26.99 15.42 -42.34
CA THR A 2 25.76 15.61 -41.56
C THR A 2 25.83 14.68 -40.34
N LEU A 3 25.57 15.20 -39.15
CA LEU A 3 25.48 14.47 -37.87
C LEU A 3 24.17 13.69 -37.81
N PRO A 4 24.13 12.37 -38.07
CA PRO A 4 22.88 11.59 -38.02
C PRO A 4 22.57 11.00 -36.66
N ALA A 5 23.29 11.37 -35.60
CA ALA A 5 23.16 10.69 -34.30
C ALA A 5 22.31 11.46 -33.26
N THR A 6 21.98 12.71 -33.44
CA THR A 6 21.28 13.52 -32.42
C THR A 6 19.77 13.34 -32.43
N ASP A 7 19.15 13.17 -33.60
CA ASP A 7 17.69 13.04 -33.71
C ASP A 7 17.19 11.76 -33.09
N GLY A 8 17.88 10.64 -33.31
CA GLY A 8 17.49 9.36 -32.69
C GLY A 8 17.69 9.28 -31.16
N ILE A 9 18.62 10.06 -30.57
CA ILE A 9 18.82 10.15 -29.13
C ILE A 9 17.71 11.00 -28.51
N LEU A 10 17.37 12.13 -29.16
CA LEU A 10 16.33 13.03 -28.68
C LEU A 10 14.95 12.34 -28.69
N GLU A 11 14.63 11.62 -29.76
CA GLU A 11 13.39 10.80 -29.87
C GLU A 11 13.32 9.71 -28.78
N LYS A 12 14.43 8.99 -28.53
CA LYS A 12 14.49 8.00 -27.45
C LYS A 12 14.31 8.61 -26.07
N LEU A 13 14.91 9.78 -25.83
CA LEU A 13 14.71 10.50 -24.56
C LEU A 13 13.27 11.01 -24.42
N GLN A 14 12.67 11.52 -25.48
CA GLN A 14 11.26 11.92 -25.46
C GLN A 14 10.33 10.73 -25.17
N ALA A 15 10.54 9.59 -25.84
CA ALA A 15 9.77 8.36 -25.58
C ALA A 15 9.96 7.87 -24.13
N LEU A 16 11.19 7.90 -23.61
CA LEU A 16 11.49 7.50 -22.23
C LEU A 16 10.79 8.40 -21.19
N LEU A 17 10.71 9.70 -21.47
CA LEU A 17 10.12 10.69 -20.55
C LEU A 17 8.61 10.87 -20.74
N ALA A 18 8.03 10.45 -21.88
CA ALA A 18 6.60 10.49 -22.13
C ALA A 18 5.84 9.45 -21.28
N TYR A 19 4.54 9.66 -21.13
CA TYR A 19 3.64 8.67 -20.49
C TYR A 19 3.53 7.42 -21.35
N ASP A 20 3.67 6.28 -20.70
CA ASP A 20 3.43 4.96 -21.28
C ASP A 20 2.65 4.11 -20.23
N ALA A 21 1.43 3.70 -20.60
CA ALA A 21 0.57 2.93 -19.72
C ALA A 21 1.13 1.55 -19.40
N SER A 22 1.94 0.97 -20.30
CA SER A 22 2.57 -0.34 -20.12
C SER A 22 3.78 -0.30 -19.17
N SER A 23 4.36 0.90 -18.95
CA SER A 23 5.59 1.09 -18.17
C SER A 23 5.46 2.24 -17.16
N PRO A 24 4.60 2.11 -16.14
CA PRO A 24 4.42 3.13 -15.11
C PRO A 24 5.71 3.31 -14.30
N LEU A 25 5.99 4.56 -13.90
CA LEU A 25 7.16 4.87 -13.10
C LEU A 25 6.96 4.38 -11.65
N ILE A 26 7.78 3.41 -11.24
CA ILE A 26 7.80 2.85 -9.88
C ILE A 26 9.17 3.00 -9.24
N PHE A 27 9.27 2.96 -7.90
CA PHE A 27 10.52 3.18 -7.17
C PHE A 27 11.61 2.14 -7.44
N SER A 28 11.24 0.93 -7.86
CA SER A 28 12.16 -0.14 -8.22
C SER A 28 12.64 -0.06 -9.69
N SER A 29 12.17 0.91 -10.48
CA SER A 29 12.60 1.05 -11.87
C SER A 29 13.95 1.78 -11.99
N GLY A 30 14.78 1.36 -12.93
CA GLY A 30 16.05 2.03 -13.22
C GLY A 30 15.85 3.51 -13.60
N LEU A 31 14.81 3.83 -14.38
CA LEU A 31 14.47 5.20 -14.73
C LEU A 31 14.22 6.08 -13.50
N PHE A 32 13.49 5.55 -12.50
CA PHE A 32 13.25 6.29 -11.26
C PHE A 32 14.56 6.60 -10.53
N LEU A 33 15.48 5.64 -10.45
CA LEU A 33 16.76 5.84 -9.76
C LEU A 33 17.57 6.97 -10.37
N PHE A 34 17.64 7.05 -11.72
CA PHE A 34 18.31 8.14 -12.44
C PHE A 34 17.61 9.49 -12.22
N LEU A 35 16.28 9.52 -12.37
CA LEU A 35 15.49 10.73 -12.15
C LEU A 35 15.60 11.22 -10.71
N PHE A 36 15.60 10.31 -9.73
CA PHE A 36 15.73 10.64 -8.32
C PHE A 36 17.13 11.16 -7.98
N ALA A 37 18.19 10.59 -8.57
CA ALA A 37 19.54 11.10 -8.41
C ALA A 37 19.66 12.55 -8.95
N GLY A 38 19.16 12.82 -10.15
CA GLY A 38 19.10 14.17 -10.70
C GLY A 38 18.24 15.13 -9.87
N PHE A 39 17.07 14.63 -9.39
CA PHE A 39 16.21 15.39 -8.48
C PHE A 39 16.93 15.79 -7.21
N MET A 40 17.69 14.88 -6.58
CA MET A 40 18.40 15.14 -5.32
C MET A 40 19.50 16.21 -5.47
N LEU A 41 20.18 16.26 -6.62
CA LEU A 41 21.18 17.31 -6.89
C LEU A 41 20.55 18.70 -6.84
N ILE A 42 19.43 18.91 -7.55
CA ILE A 42 18.71 20.18 -7.61
C ILE A 42 18.01 20.48 -6.28
N TYR A 43 17.41 19.47 -5.63
CA TYR A 43 16.75 19.62 -4.33
C TYR A 43 17.69 20.18 -3.27
N ASN A 44 18.94 19.70 -3.26
CA ASN A 44 19.94 20.20 -2.32
C ASN A 44 20.29 21.68 -2.54
N ALA A 45 20.24 22.20 -3.76
CA ALA A 45 20.44 23.62 -4.05
C ALA A 45 19.34 24.49 -3.41
N PHE A 46 18.10 23.97 -3.29
CA PHE A 46 16.96 24.69 -2.70
C PHE A 46 16.80 24.50 -1.19
N ARG A 47 17.78 23.93 -0.46
CA ARG A 47 17.66 23.64 0.98
C ARG A 47 17.30 24.86 1.84
N ARG A 48 17.77 26.08 1.44
CA ARG A 48 17.52 27.34 2.16
C ARG A 48 16.41 28.18 1.52
N ALA A 49 15.82 27.76 0.44
CA ALA A 49 14.77 28.48 -0.29
C ALA A 49 13.43 27.72 -0.20
N PRO A 50 12.64 27.87 0.86
CA PRO A 50 11.52 26.99 1.16
C PRO A 50 10.46 27.00 0.06
N MET A 51 10.15 28.15 -0.54
CA MET A 51 9.14 28.23 -1.60
C MET A 51 9.61 27.58 -2.89
N ALA A 52 10.86 27.83 -3.33
CA ALA A 52 11.43 27.19 -4.50
C ALA A 52 11.49 25.66 -4.34
N ARG A 53 11.87 25.19 -3.15
CA ARG A 53 11.85 23.77 -2.80
C ARG A 53 10.45 23.17 -2.89
N ILE A 54 9.43 23.84 -2.33
CA ILE A 54 8.03 23.37 -2.38
C ILE A 54 7.57 23.24 -3.83
N VAL A 55 7.77 24.29 -4.64
CA VAL A 55 7.37 24.28 -6.06
C VAL A 55 8.12 23.21 -6.84
N TYR A 56 9.43 23.08 -6.63
CA TYR A 56 10.25 22.06 -7.27
C TYR A 56 9.76 20.64 -6.96
N VAL A 57 9.48 20.34 -5.69
CA VAL A 57 8.95 19.03 -5.29
C VAL A 57 7.55 18.79 -5.86
N ILE A 58 6.67 19.80 -5.91
CA ILE A 58 5.35 19.69 -6.54
C ILE A 58 5.50 19.33 -8.03
N LEU A 59 6.35 20.04 -8.77
CA LEU A 59 6.56 19.79 -10.20
C LEU A 59 7.08 18.37 -10.44
N PHE A 60 8.06 17.92 -9.66
CA PHE A 60 8.56 16.55 -9.76
C PHE A 60 7.48 15.52 -9.38
N SER A 61 6.69 15.78 -8.36
CA SER A 61 5.60 14.89 -7.92
C SER A 61 4.50 14.77 -8.97
N LEU A 62 4.11 15.87 -9.61
CA LEU A 62 3.14 15.87 -10.70
C LEU A 62 3.69 15.15 -11.94
N TYR A 63 4.98 15.32 -12.25
CA TYR A 63 5.66 14.58 -13.32
C TYR A 63 5.71 13.07 -13.01
N PHE A 64 6.06 12.70 -11.77
CA PHE A 64 6.04 11.31 -11.33
C PHE A 64 4.64 10.68 -11.49
N TYR A 65 3.60 11.44 -11.14
CA TYR A 65 2.22 11.00 -11.29
C TYR A 65 1.78 10.95 -12.75
N TYR A 66 2.22 11.91 -13.57
CA TYR A 66 2.01 11.88 -15.02
C TYR A 66 2.60 10.60 -15.64
N LYS A 67 3.82 10.21 -15.28
CA LYS A 67 4.46 8.97 -15.73
C LYS A 67 3.70 7.70 -15.29
N SER A 68 2.89 7.78 -14.24
CA SER A 68 2.12 6.65 -13.70
C SER A 68 0.67 6.63 -14.17
N SER A 69 0.07 7.78 -14.49
CA SER A 69 -1.38 7.91 -14.75
C SER A 69 -1.74 8.90 -15.86
N GLY A 70 -0.77 9.37 -16.66
CA GLY A 70 -1.02 10.28 -17.77
C GLY A 70 -1.66 11.59 -17.30
N ILE A 71 -2.63 12.09 -18.08
CA ILE A 71 -3.33 13.36 -17.84
C ILE A 71 -4.12 13.40 -16.51
N TYR A 72 -4.32 12.25 -15.86
CA TYR A 72 -5.09 12.18 -14.62
C TYR A 72 -4.42 12.86 -13.42
N PHE A 73 -3.18 13.38 -13.55
CA PHE A 73 -2.62 14.29 -12.56
C PHE A 73 -3.49 15.56 -12.35
N LEU A 74 -4.33 15.93 -13.33
CA LEU A 74 -5.31 17.01 -13.20
C LEU A 74 -6.38 16.71 -12.17
N LEU A 75 -6.77 15.43 -11.97
CA LEU A 75 -7.69 15.04 -10.89
C LEU A 75 -7.10 15.28 -9.50
N LEU A 76 -5.79 15.05 -9.35
CA LEU A 76 -5.09 15.34 -8.10
C LEU A 76 -5.09 16.85 -7.81
N ILE A 77 -4.84 17.68 -8.83
CA ILE A 77 -4.92 19.16 -8.71
C ILE A 77 -6.33 19.60 -8.39
N PHE A 78 -7.34 19.00 -9.04
CA PHE A 78 -8.77 19.28 -8.78
C PHE A 78 -9.14 18.92 -7.33
N ALA A 79 -8.79 17.71 -6.85
CA ALA A 79 -9.02 17.28 -5.47
C ALA A 79 -8.33 18.22 -4.46
N ALA A 80 -7.08 18.60 -4.73
CA ALA A 80 -6.34 19.53 -3.89
C ALA A 80 -7.02 20.92 -3.85
N THR A 81 -7.47 21.42 -4.99
CA THR A 81 -8.09 22.74 -5.05
C THR A 81 -9.46 22.76 -4.39
N SER A 82 -10.30 21.77 -4.67
CA SER A 82 -11.66 21.68 -4.09
C SER A 82 -11.60 21.56 -2.57
N ASP A 83 -10.77 20.66 -2.02
CA ASP A 83 -10.71 20.48 -0.57
C ASP A 83 -9.97 21.63 0.16
N PHE A 84 -9.01 22.28 -0.49
CA PHE A 84 -8.44 23.52 0.04
C PHE A 84 -9.50 24.61 0.21
N LEU A 85 -10.33 24.84 -0.82
CA LEU A 85 -11.41 25.85 -0.77
C LEU A 85 -12.50 25.48 0.24
N ILE A 86 -12.93 24.22 0.26
CA ILE A 86 -13.90 23.71 1.23
C ILE A 86 -13.40 23.86 2.66
N ALA A 87 -12.12 23.53 2.91
CA ALA A 87 -11.49 23.67 4.21
C ALA A 87 -11.49 25.13 4.72
N GLN A 88 -11.20 26.10 3.83
CA GLN A 88 -11.32 27.53 4.15
C GLN A 88 -12.77 27.89 4.50
N GLY A 89 -13.75 27.37 3.75
CA GLY A 89 -15.17 27.54 4.02
C GLY A 89 -15.58 26.99 5.39
N ILE A 90 -15.18 25.77 5.73
CA ILE A 90 -15.44 25.13 7.03
C ILE A 90 -14.91 25.99 8.19
N TYR A 91 -13.73 26.56 8.02
CA TYR A 91 -13.11 27.38 9.07
C TYR A 91 -13.79 28.73 9.25
N ARG A 92 -14.16 29.41 8.16
CA ARG A 92 -14.75 30.77 8.18
C ARG A 92 -16.22 30.79 8.61
N VAL A 93 -16.99 29.76 8.25
CA VAL A 93 -18.42 29.69 8.56
C VAL A 93 -18.61 29.44 10.05
N ARG A 94 -19.51 30.19 10.69
CA ARG A 94 -19.90 30.02 12.11
C ARG A 94 -21.01 28.99 12.31
N ASN A 95 -21.94 28.91 11.34
CA ASN A 95 -23.11 28.03 11.41
C ASN A 95 -22.68 26.55 11.35
N ARG A 96 -23.05 25.78 12.38
CA ARG A 96 -22.71 24.36 12.51
C ARG A 96 -23.32 23.49 11.40
N ALA A 97 -24.54 23.81 10.96
CA ALA A 97 -25.19 23.07 9.87
C ALA A 97 -24.45 23.30 8.55
N ALA A 98 -24.09 24.56 8.22
CA ALA A 98 -23.33 24.86 7.02
C ALA A 98 -21.93 24.20 7.03
N LYS A 99 -21.24 24.16 8.19
CA LYS A 99 -19.99 23.38 8.32
C LYS A 99 -20.18 21.92 7.98
N ARG A 100 -21.27 21.30 8.46
CA ARG A 100 -21.59 19.91 8.18
C ARG A 100 -21.80 19.67 6.69
N TRP A 101 -22.56 20.55 6.02
CA TRP A 101 -22.80 20.45 4.58
C TRP A 101 -21.52 20.60 3.75
N LEU A 102 -20.60 21.47 4.16
CA LEU A 102 -19.28 21.59 3.51
C LEU A 102 -18.45 20.31 3.65
N VAL A 103 -18.48 19.65 4.82
CA VAL A 103 -17.81 18.34 4.97
C VAL A 103 -18.47 17.27 4.09
N VAL A 104 -19.82 17.24 4.05
CA VAL A 104 -20.55 16.33 3.16
C VAL A 104 -20.18 16.59 1.71
N LEU A 105 -20.06 17.86 1.29
CA LEU A 105 -19.62 18.20 -0.06
C LEU A 105 -18.21 17.69 -0.36
N SER A 106 -17.24 17.86 0.55
CA SER A 106 -15.89 17.31 0.41
C SER A 106 -15.92 15.79 0.25
N VAL A 107 -16.67 15.10 1.12
CA VAL A 107 -16.81 13.63 1.06
C VAL A 107 -17.47 13.21 -0.26
N MET A 108 -18.52 13.93 -0.72
CA MET A 108 -19.20 13.62 -2.00
C MET A 108 -18.29 13.83 -3.20
N VAL A 109 -17.49 14.91 -3.24
CA VAL A 109 -16.51 15.15 -4.32
C VAL A 109 -15.47 14.02 -4.35
N ASN A 110 -14.86 13.69 -3.23
CA ASN A 110 -13.83 12.67 -3.14
C ASN A 110 -14.34 11.25 -3.42
N LEU A 111 -15.45 10.85 -2.77
CA LEU A 111 -16.04 9.54 -3.00
C LEU A 111 -16.75 9.46 -4.37
N GLY A 112 -17.23 10.57 -4.92
CA GLY A 112 -17.79 10.65 -6.27
C GLY A 112 -16.71 10.37 -7.34
N MET A 113 -15.53 10.99 -7.20
CA MET A 113 -14.39 10.66 -8.06
C MET A 113 -14.01 9.16 -7.95
N LEU A 114 -13.86 8.66 -6.73
CA LEU A 114 -13.56 7.25 -6.50
C LEU A 114 -14.67 6.35 -7.05
N GLY A 115 -15.93 6.74 -6.87
CA GLY A 115 -17.11 6.05 -7.38
C GLY A 115 -17.09 5.92 -8.89
N TYR A 116 -16.86 7.00 -9.58
CA TYR A 116 -16.80 7.00 -11.05
C TYR A 116 -15.67 6.13 -11.59
N PHE A 117 -14.44 6.33 -11.13
CA PHE A 117 -13.31 5.64 -11.71
C PHE A 117 -13.20 4.16 -11.29
N LYS A 118 -13.64 3.81 -10.10
CA LYS A 118 -13.45 2.45 -9.56
C LYS A 118 -14.70 1.59 -9.59
N TYR A 119 -15.90 2.17 -9.40
CA TYR A 119 -17.11 1.37 -9.16
C TYR A 119 -18.13 1.40 -10.30
N THR A 120 -17.97 2.24 -11.32
CA THR A 120 -18.93 2.33 -12.42
C THR A 120 -19.16 0.97 -13.07
N ASN A 121 -18.11 0.29 -13.54
CA ASN A 121 -18.26 -0.99 -14.21
C ASN A 121 -18.74 -2.12 -13.29
N PHE A 122 -18.42 -2.05 -12.00
CA PHE A 122 -18.96 -2.99 -11.01
C PHE A 122 -20.48 -2.81 -10.82
N LEU A 123 -20.96 -1.57 -10.80
CA LEU A 123 -22.40 -1.28 -10.73
C LEU A 123 -23.12 -1.68 -12.04
N VAL A 124 -22.48 -1.47 -13.19
CA VAL A 124 -22.96 -1.95 -14.49
C VAL A 124 -23.10 -3.47 -14.50
N ASP A 125 -22.10 -4.19 -13.99
CA ASP A 125 -22.14 -5.66 -13.89
C ASP A 125 -23.30 -6.14 -13.00
N ILE A 126 -23.47 -5.57 -11.82
CA ILE A 126 -24.61 -5.87 -10.94
C ILE A 126 -25.95 -5.58 -11.62
N ALA A 127 -26.08 -4.45 -12.31
CA ALA A 127 -27.31 -4.10 -13.01
C ALA A 127 -27.62 -5.10 -14.14
N ASN A 128 -26.60 -5.50 -14.91
CA ASN A 128 -26.74 -6.50 -15.97
C ASN A 128 -27.10 -7.89 -15.43
N GLN A 129 -26.59 -8.27 -14.25
CA GLN A 129 -27.00 -9.52 -13.59
C GLN A 129 -28.45 -9.47 -13.10
N MET A 130 -28.94 -8.31 -12.64
CA MET A 130 -30.31 -8.15 -12.11
C MET A 130 -31.36 -7.96 -13.20
N PHE A 131 -31.06 -7.21 -14.25
CA PHE A 131 -32.02 -6.78 -15.27
C PHE A 131 -31.85 -7.44 -16.65
N GLY A 132 -30.82 -8.27 -16.79
CA GLY A 132 -30.47 -8.98 -18.03
C GLY A 132 -29.20 -8.43 -18.68
N GLN A 133 -28.49 -9.33 -19.41
CA GLN A 133 -27.25 -8.97 -20.07
C GLN A 133 -27.47 -7.85 -21.12
N GLY A 134 -26.62 -6.83 -21.07
CA GLY A 134 -26.67 -5.68 -21.99
C GLY A 134 -27.63 -4.57 -21.55
N PHE A 135 -28.24 -4.63 -20.36
CA PHE A 135 -29.06 -3.54 -19.81
C PHE A 135 -28.29 -2.23 -19.73
N LEU A 136 -27.03 -2.28 -19.28
CA LEU A 136 -26.09 -1.15 -19.30
C LEU A 136 -24.81 -1.57 -20.03
N GLN A 137 -24.18 -0.62 -20.73
CA GLN A 137 -22.90 -0.85 -21.40
C GLN A 137 -21.73 -0.57 -20.47
N PHE A 138 -20.72 -1.45 -20.49
CA PHE A 138 -19.46 -1.23 -19.81
C PHE A 138 -18.74 -0.01 -20.39
N GLN A 139 -18.12 0.77 -19.53
CA GLN A 139 -17.39 1.98 -19.90
C GLN A 139 -15.88 1.69 -19.95
N ASN A 140 -15.20 2.28 -20.93
CA ASN A 140 -13.73 2.23 -20.99
C ASN A 140 -13.15 3.28 -20.05
N ILE A 141 -13.10 2.95 -18.75
CA ILE A 141 -12.63 3.85 -17.69
C ILE A 141 -11.25 3.38 -17.24
N PHE A 142 -10.23 4.22 -17.48
CA PHE A 142 -8.90 4.00 -16.91
C PHE A 142 -8.92 4.37 -15.42
N LEU A 143 -8.49 3.46 -14.53
CA LEU A 143 -8.40 3.71 -13.10
C LEU A 143 -7.07 4.44 -12.78
N PRO A 144 -7.09 5.73 -12.39
CA PRO A 144 -5.87 6.46 -12.06
C PRO A 144 -5.17 5.85 -10.84
N VAL A 145 -3.89 5.58 -10.99
CA VAL A 145 -3.08 4.98 -9.93
C VAL A 145 -3.07 5.87 -8.69
N GLY A 146 -3.27 5.27 -7.50
CA GLY A 146 -3.23 6.00 -6.23
C GLY A 146 -4.47 6.85 -5.91
N ILE A 147 -5.53 6.87 -6.76
CA ILE A 147 -6.75 7.64 -6.49
C ILE A 147 -7.35 7.29 -5.13
N SER A 148 -7.38 6.02 -4.75
CA SER A 148 -7.89 5.54 -3.46
C SER A 148 -7.09 6.09 -2.27
N PHE A 149 -5.79 6.36 -2.43
CA PHE A 149 -4.92 6.88 -1.38
C PHE A 149 -5.09 8.39 -1.18
N PHE A 150 -4.99 9.19 -2.25
CA PHE A 150 -5.07 10.64 -2.09
C PHE A 150 -6.49 11.10 -1.70
N VAL A 151 -7.55 10.41 -2.14
CA VAL A 151 -8.93 10.66 -1.70
C VAL A 151 -9.05 10.51 -0.18
N PHE A 152 -8.47 9.48 0.43
CA PHE A 152 -8.49 9.30 1.88
C PHE A 152 -7.65 10.37 2.61
N GLN A 153 -6.52 10.76 2.05
CA GLN A 153 -5.72 11.86 2.61
C GLN A 153 -6.50 13.18 2.58
N SER A 154 -7.12 13.48 1.45
CA SER A 154 -7.89 14.70 1.24
C SER A 154 -9.10 14.78 2.17
N MET A 155 -9.92 13.72 2.24
CA MET A 155 -11.05 13.65 3.19
C MET A 155 -10.60 13.81 4.65
N SER A 156 -9.46 13.20 5.04
CA SER A 156 -8.98 13.32 6.41
C SER A 156 -8.67 14.77 6.81
N TYR A 157 -8.12 15.55 5.88
CA TYR A 157 -7.81 16.96 6.11
C TYR A 157 -9.07 17.78 6.39
N THR A 158 -10.09 17.68 5.57
CA THR A 158 -11.36 18.43 5.75
C THR A 158 -12.13 18.00 7.00
N ILE A 159 -12.13 16.69 7.31
CA ILE A 159 -12.75 16.14 8.52
C ILE A 159 -12.01 16.60 9.79
N ASP A 160 -10.67 16.62 9.79
CA ASP A 160 -9.88 17.08 10.94
C ASP A 160 -10.08 18.58 11.21
N ILE A 161 -10.23 19.40 10.17
CA ILE A 161 -10.58 20.82 10.31
C ILE A 161 -11.99 20.99 10.90
N TYR A 162 -12.97 20.23 10.41
CA TYR A 162 -14.33 20.23 10.96
C TYR A 162 -14.38 19.84 12.44
N ARG A 163 -13.55 18.85 12.82
CA ARG A 163 -13.40 18.40 14.22
C ARG A 163 -12.63 19.39 15.11
N GLY A 164 -12.06 20.44 14.52
CA GLY A 164 -11.20 21.39 15.24
C GLY A 164 -9.82 20.88 15.61
N GLN A 165 -9.38 19.76 15.04
CA GLN A 165 -8.08 19.12 15.30
C GLN A 165 -6.95 19.74 14.49
N LEU A 166 -7.30 20.45 13.40
CA LEU A 166 -6.36 21.10 12.49
C LEU A 166 -6.89 22.46 12.06
N LYS A 167 -6.00 23.44 11.89
CA LYS A 167 -6.33 24.71 11.21
C LYS A 167 -6.04 24.54 9.71
N PRO A 168 -6.88 25.16 8.81
CA PRO A 168 -6.62 25.10 7.38
C PRO A 168 -5.29 25.80 7.05
N LEU A 169 -4.62 25.28 6.03
CA LEU A 169 -3.44 25.90 5.45
C LEU A 169 -3.80 27.22 4.78
N GLY A 170 -3.01 28.26 5.00
CA GLY A 170 -3.20 29.57 4.34
C GLY A 170 -2.70 29.60 2.89
N ASN A 171 -1.89 28.62 2.46
CA ASN A 171 -1.28 28.60 1.14
C ASN A 171 -1.67 27.31 0.40
N TRP A 172 -2.19 27.46 -0.81
CA TRP A 172 -2.59 26.35 -1.68
C TRP A 172 -1.41 25.46 -2.09
N CYS A 173 -0.22 26.04 -2.33
CA CYS A 173 0.98 25.26 -2.67
C CYS A 173 1.37 24.29 -1.55
N ASP A 174 1.22 24.68 -0.26
CA ASP A 174 1.53 23.79 0.86
C ASP A 174 0.55 22.60 0.91
N TYR A 175 -0.72 22.84 0.57
CA TYR A 175 -1.71 21.78 0.52
C TYR A 175 -1.49 20.87 -0.69
N LEU A 176 -1.21 21.44 -1.87
CA LEU A 176 -0.86 20.65 -3.06
C LEU A 176 0.41 19.83 -2.81
N PHE A 177 1.45 20.39 -2.16
CA PHE A 177 2.63 19.64 -1.74
C PHE A 177 2.24 18.44 -0.86
N TYR A 178 1.41 18.67 0.17
CA TYR A 178 0.96 17.59 1.06
C TYR A 178 0.28 16.47 0.28
N LEU A 179 -0.65 16.79 -0.61
CA LEU A 179 -1.43 15.79 -1.32
C LEU A 179 -0.64 15.11 -2.45
N SER A 180 0.23 15.84 -3.14
CA SER A 180 0.97 15.36 -4.31
C SER A 180 2.33 14.73 -3.99
N PHE A 181 2.82 14.80 -2.74
CA PHE A 181 4.19 14.39 -2.40
C PHE A 181 4.48 12.96 -2.87
N PHE A 182 5.33 12.82 -3.88
CA PHE A 182 5.52 11.60 -4.65
C PHE A 182 5.84 10.34 -3.84
N PRO A 183 6.56 10.38 -2.68
CA PRO A 183 6.84 9.16 -1.95
C PRO A 183 5.58 8.48 -1.39
N GLN A 184 4.52 9.24 -1.06
CA GLN A 184 3.28 8.69 -0.52
C GLN A 184 2.18 8.52 -1.57
N LEU A 185 2.28 9.20 -2.73
CA LEU A 185 1.17 9.47 -3.64
C LEU A 185 0.55 8.21 -4.24
N VAL A 186 1.36 7.23 -4.62
CA VAL A 186 0.90 6.04 -5.35
C VAL A 186 0.45 4.92 -4.42
N ALA A 187 1.30 4.50 -3.51
CA ALA A 187 1.03 3.42 -2.54
C ALA A 187 1.87 3.54 -1.26
N GLY A 188 2.31 4.74 -0.94
CA GLY A 188 2.99 5.02 0.32
C GLY A 188 2.02 4.95 1.52
N PRO A 189 2.54 5.13 2.75
CA PRO A 189 1.68 5.25 3.92
C PRO A 189 0.65 6.38 3.74
N ILE A 190 -0.59 6.18 4.19
CA ILE A 190 -1.62 7.25 4.23
C ILE A 190 -1.23 8.22 5.35
N VAL A 191 -0.44 9.24 4.99
CA VAL A 191 0.09 10.20 5.95
C VAL A 191 -0.97 11.27 6.28
N ARG A 192 -1.15 11.57 7.56
CA ARG A 192 -2.13 12.55 7.99
C ARG A 192 -1.60 13.97 7.88
N ALA A 193 -2.48 14.88 7.52
CA ALA A 193 -2.16 16.30 7.42
C ALA A 193 -1.54 16.87 8.70
N ARG A 194 -2.08 16.53 9.86
CA ARG A 194 -1.59 17.00 11.17
C ARG A 194 -0.14 16.57 11.47
N ASP A 195 0.32 15.44 10.93
CA ASP A 195 1.65 14.89 11.19
C ASP A 195 2.67 15.35 10.15
N PHE A 196 2.22 15.67 8.94
CA PHE A 196 3.09 16.02 7.81
C PHE A 196 3.22 17.52 7.57
N ILE A 197 2.13 18.27 7.60
CA ILE A 197 2.10 19.71 7.31
C ILE A 197 3.14 20.50 8.12
N PRO A 198 3.36 20.24 9.42
CA PRO A 198 4.38 20.96 10.20
C PRO A 198 5.82 20.78 9.70
N GLN A 199 6.04 19.76 8.84
CA GLN A 199 7.36 19.47 8.29
C GLN A 199 7.65 20.25 6.99
N ILE A 200 6.62 20.68 6.24
CA ILE A 200 6.74 21.26 4.89
C ILE A 200 7.57 22.55 4.90
N ARG A 201 7.31 23.44 5.87
CA ARG A 201 7.94 24.76 5.96
C ARG A 201 9.18 24.85 6.86
N ARG A 202 9.72 23.70 7.28
CA ARG A 202 11.00 23.71 8.02
C ARG A 202 12.09 24.33 7.14
N ASN A 203 12.87 25.24 7.73
CA ASN A 203 13.97 25.93 7.04
C ASN A 203 15.15 26.19 7.99
N PRO A 204 16.36 25.71 7.64
CA PRO A 204 16.65 24.79 6.56
C PRO A 204 16.08 23.39 6.83
N VAL A 205 15.86 22.61 5.76
CA VAL A 205 15.62 21.16 5.91
C VAL A 205 16.95 20.51 6.29
N VAL A 206 16.94 19.80 7.41
CA VAL A 206 18.14 19.12 7.92
C VAL A 206 17.92 17.61 7.77
N VAL A 207 18.77 16.97 6.97
CA VAL A 207 18.88 15.51 6.92
C VAL A 207 20.04 15.14 7.85
N THR A 208 19.72 14.53 9.00
CA THR A 208 20.75 14.03 9.92
C THR A 208 21.43 12.78 9.33
N ARG A 209 22.64 12.45 9.81
CA ARG A 209 23.34 11.21 9.43
C ARG A 209 22.47 9.98 9.70
N GLU A 210 21.74 9.98 10.81
CA GLU A 210 20.81 8.91 11.17
C GLU A 210 19.66 8.79 10.15
N MET A 211 19.04 9.93 9.77
CA MET A 211 17.97 9.94 8.75
C MET A 211 18.48 9.43 7.41
N PHE A 212 19.67 9.86 6.99
CA PHE A 212 20.30 9.42 5.76
C PHE A 212 20.55 7.92 5.76
N GLY A 213 21.24 7.40 6.78
CA GLY A 213 21.55 5.97 6.87
C GLY A 213 20.32 5.09 7.03
N MET A 214 19.31 5.54 7.80
CA MET A 214 18.03 4.87 7.88
C MET A 214 17.29 4.88 6.53
N GLY A 215 17.33 6.01 5.81
CA GLY A 215 16.75 6.14 4.48
C GLY A 215 17.36 5.15 3.48
N VAL A 216 18.70 5.07 3.45
CA VAL A 216 19.42 4.09 2.62
C VAL A 216 19.03 2.65 3.00
N PHE A 217 19.04 2.30 4.29
CA PHE A 217 18.64 0.97 4.76
C PHE A 217 17.24 0.59 4.29
N LEU A 218 16.26 1.49 4.45
CA LEU A 218 14.88 1.22 4.05
C LEU A 218 14.72 1.08 2.53
N ILE A 219 15.44 1.86 1.73
CA ILE A 219 15.42 1.71 0.28
C ILE A 219 16.00 0.35 -0.13
N LEU A 220 17.15 -0.04 0.44
CA LEU A 220 17.79 -1.33 0.13
C LEU A 220 16.91 -2.52 0.53
N THR A 221 16.36 -2.49 1.74
CA THR A 221 15.46 -3.56 2.21
C THR A 221 14.15 -3.59 1.44
N GLY A 222 13.64 -2.42 1.03
CA GLY A 222 12.46 -2.30 0.18
C GLY A 222 12.68 -2.89 -1.21
N LEU A 223 13.82 -2.59 -1.85
CA LEU A 223 14.21 -3.19 -3.13
C LEU A 223 14.37 -4.71 -3.02
N PHE A 224 15.03 -5.19 -1.96
CA PHE A 224 15.18 -6.62 -1.71
C PHE A 224 13.82 -7.33 -1.59
N LYS A 225 12.91 -6.79 -0.80
CA LYS A 225 11.57 -7.35 -0.62
C LYS A 225 10.79 -7.35 -1.93
N LYS A 226 10.74 -6.21 -2.64
CA LYS A 226 9.94 -6.05 -3.86
C LYS A 226 10.54 -6.84 -5.02
N ALA A 227 11.78 -6.55 -5.41
CA ALA A 227 12.33 -7.05 -6.66
C ALA A 227 12.87 -8.49 -6.54
N ILE A 228 13.41 -8.88 -5.36
CA ILE A 228 14.05 -10.19 -5.20
C ILE A 228 13.06 -11.21 -4.65
N ILE A 229 12.30 -10.90 -3.59
CA ILE A 229 11.38 -11.88 -3.00
C ILE A 229 10.04 -11.87 -3.75
N SER A 230 9.35 -10.72 -3.77
CA SER A 230 7.98 -10.64 -4.26
C SER A 230 7.87 -10.97 -5.74
N ASP A 231 8.61 -10.27 -6.59
CA ASP A 231 8.48 -10.41 -8.05
C ASP A 231 8.95 -11.79 -8.52
N TYR A 232 10.03 -12.34 -7.93
CA TYR A 232 10.50 -13.66 -8.29
C TYR A 232 9.50 -14.78 -7.94
N ILE A 233 8.91 -14.72 -6.73
CA ILE A 233 7.92 -15.72 -6.28
C ILE A 233 6.64 -15.61 -7.13
N SER A 234 6.21 -14.38 -7.45
CA SER A 234 5.05 -14.11 -8.29
C SER A 234 5.17 -14.80 -9.65
N LEU A 235 6.16 -14.40 -10.43
CA LEU A 235 6.35 -14.83 -11.81
C LEU A 235 6.65 -16.33 -11.97
N ASN A 236 7.43 -16.88 -11.04
CA ASN A 236 7.92 -18.25 -11.18
C ASN A 236 7.03 -19.30 -10.52
N PHE A 237 6.04 -18.90 -9.69
CA PHE A 237 5.24 -19.88 -8.96
C PHE A 237 3.79 -19.42 -8.74
N VAL A 238 3.57 -18.30 -8.03
CA VAL A 238 2.24 -17.94 -7.54
C VAL A 238 1.28 -17.64 -8.68
N ASP A 239 1.67 -16.80 -9.64
CA ASP A 239 0.78 -16.38 -10.74
C ASP A 239 0.32 -17.59 -11.55
N ARG A 240 1.24 -18.51 -11.89
CA ARG A 240 0.93 -19.74 -12.65
C ARG A 240 -0.12 -20.61 -11.96
N ILE A 241 -0.04 -20.74 -10.62
CA ILE A 241 -0.98 -21.59 -9.85
C ILE A 241 -2.34 -20.91 -9.75
N PHE A 242 -2.40 -19.60 -9.56
CA PHE A 242 -3.66 -18.87 -9.47
C PHE A 242 -4.36 -18.73 -10.83
N ASP A 243 -3.59 -18.67 -11.92
CA ASP A 243 -4.14 -18.58 -13.26
C ASP A 243 -4.77 -19.91 -13.72
N GLU A 244 -4.13 -21.06 -13.42
CA GLU A 244 -4.57 -22.39 -13.87
C GLU A 244 -4.51 -23.44 -12.72
N PRO A 245 -5.37 -23.34 -11.68
CA PRO A 245 -5.28 -24.21 -10.51
C PRO A 245 -5.40 -25.71 -10.79
N LEU A 246 -6.12 -26.09 -11.84
CA LEU A 246 -6.35 -27.49 -12.18
C LEU A 246 -5.11 -28.22 -12.69
N LEU A 247 -4.08 -27.49 -13.13
CA LEU A 247 -2.80 -28.06 -13.57
C LEU A 247 -1.88 -28.43 -12.40
N TYR A 248 -2.22 -28.04 -11.18
CA TYR A 248 -1.37 -28.17 -10.00
C TYR A 248 -2.01 -29.05 -8.93
N SER A 249 -1.16 -29.71 -8.15
CA SER A 249 -1.60 -30.50 -6.99
C SER A 249 -2.09 -29.60 -5.85
N GLY A 250 -2.85 -30.17 -4.92
CA GLY A 250 -3.31 -29.45 -3.74
C GLY A 250 -2.17 -28.94 -2.86
N PHE A 251 -1.02 -29.65 -2.81
CA PHE A 251 0.18 -29.15 -2.14
C PHE A 251 0.72 -27.87 -2.80
N GLU A 252 0.77 -27.82 -4.14
CA GLU A 252 1.20 -26.63 -4.88
C GLU A 252 0.23 -25.48 -4.69
N CYS A 253 -1.09 -25.75 -4.72
CA CYS A 253 -2.12 -24.75 -4.43
C CYS A 253 -1.97 -24.15 -3.02
N LEU A 254 -1.73 -24.99 -2.00
CA LEU A 254 -1.49 -24.52 -0.62
C LEU A 254 -0.17 -23.72 -0.52
N ALA A 255 0.89 -24.22 -1.13
CA ALA A 255 2.17 -23.51 -1.20
C ALA A 255 2.05 -22.17 -1.96
N GLY A 256 1.23 -22.12 -3.01
CA GLY A 256 0.88 -20.90 -3.75
C GLY A 256 0.19 -19.85 -2.88
N ILE A 257 -0.75 -20.27 -2.02
CA ILE A 257 -1.40 -19.37 -1.06
C ILE A 257 -0.40 -18.80 -0.05
N TYR A 258 0.48 -19.64 0.49
CA TYR A 258 1.53 -19.18 1.41
C TYR A 258 2.59 -18.34 0.70
N GLY A 259 2.94 -18.69 -0.53
CA GLY A 259 3.79 -17.87 -1.41
C GLY A 259 3.20 -16.49 -1.64
N TYR A 260 1.89 -16.43 -1.95
CA TYR A 260 1.18 -15.15 -2.12
C TYR A 260 1.11 -14.32 -0.83
N ALA A 261 0.92 -14.94 0.33
CA ALA A 261 0.95 -14.23 1.60
C ALA A 261 2.30 -13.53 1.82
N LEU A 262 3.42 -14.18 1.47
CA LEU A 262 4.73 -13.56 1.52
C LEU A 262 4.92 -12.51 0.42
N GLN A 263 4.46 -12.79 -0.81
CA GLN A 263 4.52 -11.89 -1.96
C GLN A 263 3.83 -10.56 -1.65
N ILE A 264 2.55 -10.56 -1.25
CA ILE A 264 1.80 -9.34 -0.96
C ILE A 264 2.41 -8.55 0.20
N TYR A 265 2.95 -9.25 1.21
CA TYR A 265 3.68 -8.58 2.29
C TYR A 265 4.96 -7.93 1.79
N CYS A 266 5.78 -8.63 1.03
CA CYS A 266 7.05 -8.14 0.53
C CYS A 266 6.86 -7.03 -0.52
N ASP A 267 5.86 -7.15 -1.40
CA ASP A 267 5.51 -6.11 -2.37
C ASP A 267 5.13 -4.80 -1.67
N PHE A 268 4.16 -4.86 -0.78
CA PHE A 268 3.61 -3.66 -0.17
C PHE A 268 4.49 -3.09 0.96
N SER A 269 5.08 -3.95 1.81
CA SER A 269 6.04 -3.45 2.80
C SER A 269 7.31 -2.93 2.15
N GLY A 270 7.76 -3.54 1.04
CA GLY A 270 8.91 -3.08 0.28
C GLY A 270 8.67 -1.70 -0.34
N TYR A 271 7.52 -1.49 -0.96
CA TYR A 271 7.13 -0.18 -1.48
C TYR A 271 7.03 0.87 -0.36
N SER A 272 6.41 0.52 0.77
CA SER A 272 6.29 1.41 1.94
C SER A 272 7.66 1.75 2.53
N ASP A 273 8.59 0.80 2.63
CA ASP A 273 9.94 1.04 3.12
C ASP A 273 10.72 1.97 2.20
N MET A 274 10.64 1.77 0.86
CA MET A 274 11.23 2.70 -0.11
C MET A 274 10.64 4.10 0.01
N ALA A 275 9.32 4.22 0.13
CA ALA A 275 8.63 5.50 0.30
C ALA A 275 9.09 6.25 1.57
N ILE A 276 9.18 5.54 2.71
CA ILE A 276 9.67 6.10 3.98
C ILE A 276 11.15 6.48 3.84
N GLY A 277 11.95 5.62 3.21
CA GLY A 277 13.38 5.86 2.98
C GLY A 277 13.63 7.11 2.13
N ILE A 278 12.92 7.25 1.02
CA ILE A 278 12.99 8.43 0.14
C ILE A 278 12.57 9.69 0.92
N ALA A 279 11.47 9.62 1.69
CA ALA A 279 11.02 10.74 2.50
C ALA A 279 12.10 11.17 3.53
N LEU A 280 12.79 10.23 4.17
CA LEU A 280 13.91 10.50 5.09
C LEU A 280 15.08 11.19 4.41
N LEU A 281 15.45 10.78 3.19
CA LEU A 281 16.51 11.45 2.39
C LEU A 281 16.13 12.89 2.02
N LEU A 282 14.83 13.18 1.93
CA LEU A 282 14.30 14.52 1.69
C LEU A 282 14.08 15.33 2.99
N GLY A 283 14.35 14.75 4.15
CA GLY A 283 14.20 15.41 5.46
C GLY A 283 12.79 15.31 6.05
N PHE A 284 11.92 14.43 5.49
CA PHE A 284 10.56 14.20 5.97
C PHE A 284 10.45 12.84 6.69
N ARG A 285 9.56 12.75 7.67
CA ARG A 285 9.30 11.53 8.42
C ARG A 285 7.88 11.04 8.16
N PHE A 286 7.77 9.78 7.76
CA PHE A 286 6.51 9.08 7.61
C PHE A 286 6.30 8.06 8.73
N PRO A 287 5.04 7.70 9.04
CA PRO A 287 4.74 6.64 9.98
C PRO A 287 5.09 5.26 9.39
N LYS A 288 5.44 4.31 10.26
CA LYS A 288 5.60 2.90 9.91
C LYS A 288 4.26 2.33 9.42
N ASN A 289 4.29 1.52 8.35
CA ASN A 289 3.08 0.95 7.76
C ASN A 289 2.93 -0.55 8.02
N PHE A 290 4.02 -1.27 8.27
CA PHE A 290 4.04 -2.70 8.59
C PHE A 290 4.94 -2.99 9.78
N ASP A 291 4.51 -3.93 10.66
CA ASP A 291 5.27 -4.36 11.84
C ASP A 291 5.24 -5.87 12.03
N ALA A 292 5.89 -6.62 11.13
CA ALA A 292 5.92 -8.07 11.12
C ALA A 292 4.54 -8.72 11.40
N PRO A 293 3.54 -8.51 10.51
CA PRO A 293 2.15 -8.85 10.77
C PRO A 293 1.87 -10.33 10.97
N TYR A 294 2.63 -11.23 10.34
CA TYR A 294 2.42 -12.68 10.49
C TYR A 294 2.94 -13.25 11.81
N LYS A 295 3.51 -12.43 12.70
CA LYS A 295 3.78 -12.78 14.11
C LYS A 295 2.57 -12.61 15.03
N SER A 296 1.44 -12.18 14.49
CA SER A 296 0.25 -11.86 15.27
C SER A 296 -0.44 -13.11 15.77
N ALA A 297 -0.65 -13.20 17.08
CA ALA A 297 -1.37 -14.30 17.70
C ALA A 297 -2.90 -14.12 17.63
N THR A 298 -3.40 -12.97 17.21
CA THR A 298 -4.83 -12.68 17.08
C THR A 298 -5.09 -11.79 15.86
N ILE A 299 -6.30 -11.87 15.31
CA ILE A 299 -6.72 -11.02 14.20
C ILE A 299 -6.70 -9.51 14.56
N THR A 300 -6.93 -9.16 15.81
CA THR A 300 -6.82 -7.77 16.28
C THR A 300 -5.36 -7.30 16.29
N GLU A 301 -4.43 -8.17 16.69
CA GLU A 301 -2.99 -7.87 16.61
C GLU A 301 -2.55 -7.74 15.16
N PHE A 302 -3.04 -8.59 14.26
CA PHE A 302 -2.74 -8.53 12.83
C PHE A 302 -3.08 -7.15 12.25
N TRP A 303 -4.27 -6.62 12.47
CA TRP A 303 -4.69 -5.31 11.97
C TRP A 303 -3.99 -4.11 12.64
N ARG A 304 -3.29 -4.32 13.75
CA ARG A 304 -2.39 -3.34 14.35
C ARG A 304 -1.00 -3.32 13.73
N ARG A 305 -0.65 -4.39 12.97
CA ARG A 305 0.66 -4.61 12.37
C ARG A 305 0.65 -4.57 10.85
N TRP A 306 -0.51 -4.83 10.22
CA TRP A 306 -0.73 -4.80 8.80
C TRP A 306 -1.33 -3.47 8.37
N HIS A 307 -0.72 -2.82 7.36
CA HIS A 307 -1.21 -1.58 6.74
C HIS A 307 -1.71 -0.56 7.78
N ILE A 308 -0.81 -0.21 8.72
CA ILE A 308 -1.13 0.54 9.95
C ILE A 308 -1.79 1.89 9.63
N SER A 309 -1.33 2.54 8.56
CA SER A 309 -1.86 3.84 8.12
C SER A 309 -3.33 3.74 7.70
N LEU A 310 -3.71 2.72 6.90
CA LEU A 310 -5.10 2.45 6.51
C LEU A 310 -5.94 2.01 7.72
N SER A 311 -5.46 1.04 8.49
CA SER A 311 -6.17 0.50 9.66
C SER A 311 -6.50 1.61 10.68
N SER A 312 -5.56 2.52 10.90
CA SER A 312 -5.78 3.69 11.75
C SER A 312 -6.74 4.70 11.11
N TRP A 313 -6.69 4.88 9.78
CA TRP A 313 -7.61 5.75 9.07
C TRP A 313 -9.06 5.22 9.17
N LEU A 314 -9.28 3.95 8.87
CA LEU A 314 -10.60 3.30 8.99
C LEU A 314 -11.14 3.36 10.42
N ARG A 315 -10.28 3.17 11.43
CA ARG A 315 -10.67 3.33 12.83
C ARG A 315 -11.14 4.76 13.14
N ASP A 316 -10.36 5.77 12.77
CA ASP A 316 -10.53 7.14 13.23
C ASP A 316 -11.61 7.89 12.44
N TYR A 317 -11.75 7.62 11.15
CA TYR A 317 -12.70 8.34 10.30
C TYR A 317 -13.98 7.56 10.00
N LEU A 318 -13.95 6.23 10.06
CA LEU A 318 -15.12 5.39 9.80
C LEU A 318 -15.68 4.76 11.08
N TYR A 319 -14.93 3.89 11.74
CA TYR A 319 -15.40 3.15 12.92
C TYR A 319 -15.86 4.08 14.06
N ILE A 320 -15.06 5.07 14.43
CA ILE A 320 -15.41 6.04 15.49
C ILE A 320 -16.61 6.89 15.06
N SER A 321 -16.73 7.26 13.78
CA SER A 321 -17.87 8.05 13.26
C SER A 321 -19.18 7.27 13.30
N LEU A 322 -19.16 5.93 13.12
CA LEU A 322 -20.30 5.03 13.29
C LEU A 322 -20.73 4.85 14.76
N GLY A 323 -19.96 5.41 15.70
CA GLY A 323 -20.18 5.32 17.15
C GLY A 323 -19.17 4.44 17.89
N GLY A 324 -18.28 3.76 17.17
CA GLY A 324 -17.23 2.92 17.77
C GLY A 324 -17.79 1.86 18.71
N ASN A 325 -17.24 1.82 19.94
CA ASN A 325 -17.67 0.90 20.99
C ASN A 325 -18.57 1.54 22.08
N ARG A 326 -19.06 2.77 21.83
CA ARG A 326 -19.79 3.58 22.83
C ARG A 326 -21.28 3.23 22.97
N LYS A 327 -21.87 2.55 21.95
CA LYS A 327 -23.31 2.31 21.86
C LYS A 327 -23.71 0.83 22.07
N GLY A 328 -23.03 0.14 22.98
CA GLY A 328 -23.32 -1.26 23.34
C GLY A 328 -22.56 -2.30 22.49
N LYS A 329 -22.58 -3.56 22.95
CA LYS A 329 -21.78 -4.66 22.37
C LYS A 329 -22.24 -5.02 20.94
N LEU A 330 -23.54 -5.18 20.70
CA LEU A 330 -24.08 -5.59 19.41
C LEU A 330 -23.72 -4.56 18.31
N ARG A 331 -23.90 -3.26 18.60
CA ARG A 331 -23.55 -2.19 17.67
C ARG A 331 -22.04 -2.12 17.43
N THR A 332 -21.22 -2.46 18.43
CA THR A 332 -19.77 -2.56 18.26
C THR A 332 -19.39 -3.63 17.23
N TYR A 333 -20.02 -4.81 17.27
CA TYR A 333 -19.77 -5.89 16.31
C TYR A 333 -20.23 -5.49 14.92
N GLY A 334 -21.43 -4.88 14.79
CA GLY A 334 -21.91 -4.33 13.53
C GLY A 334 -20.97 -3.24 12.95
N ASN A 335 -20.47 -2.33 13.79
CA ASN A 335 -19.53 -1.29 13.35
C ASN A 335 -18.20 -1.89 12.85
N LEU A 336 -17.69 -2.96 13.50
CA LEU A 336 -16.50 -3.68 13.03
C LEU A 336 -16.75 -4.32 11.66
N LEU A 337 -17.87 -5.03 11.52
CA LEU A 337 -18.23 -5.67 10.26
C LEU A 337 -18.36 -4.65 9.12
N VAL A 338 -19.14 -3.59 9.32
CA VAL A 338 -19.32 -2.52 8.32
C VAL A 338 -17.97 -1.87 7.96
N THR A 339 -17.11 -1.61 8.95
CA THR A 339 -15.79 -1.01 8.71
C THR A 339 -14.93 -1.92 7.83
N MET A 340 -14.93 -3.23 8.09
CA MET A 340 -14.12 -4.18 7.32
C MET A 340 -14.70 -4.46 5.93
N VAL A 341 -16.02 -4.54 5.79
CA VAL A 341 -16.69 -4.68 4.50
C VAL A 341 -16.40 -3.49 3.59
N LEU A 342 -16.53 -2.26 4.11
CA LEU A 342 -16.19 -1.05 3.36
C LEU A 342 -14.68 -0.95 3.08
N GLY A 343 -13.83 -1.44 4.00
CA GLY A 343 -12.40 -1.59 3.76
C GLY A 343 -12.08 -2.58 2.64
N GLY A 344 -12.82 -3.70 2.58
CA GLY A 344 -12.72 -4.67 1.48
C GLY A 344 -13.14 -4.05 0.15
N LEU A 345 -14.28 -3.40 0.11
CA LEU A 345 -14.76 -2.72 -1.09
C LEU A 345 -13.78 -1.63 -1.56
N TRP A 346 -13.10 -0.94 -0.64
CA TRP A 346 -12.05 0.03 -0.98
C TRP A 346 -10.87 -0.61 -1.73
N HIS A 347 -10.52 -1.87 -1.44
CA HIS A 347 -9.45 -2.58 -2.14
C HIS A 347 -9.82 -2.88 -3.60
N GLY A 348 -11.04 -3.32 -3.86
CA GLY A 348 -11.45 -3.67 -5.23
C GLY A 348 -12.96 -3.70 -5.42
N ALA A 349 -13.38 -3.41 -6.64
CA ALA A 349 -14.78 -3.41 -7.06
C ALA A 349 -15.21 -4.82 -7.50
N ALA A 350 -15.22 -5.78 -6.57
CA ALA A 350 -15.68 -7.15 -6.82
C ALA A 350 -16.22 -7.80 -5.54
N ILE A 351 -17.12 -8.78 -5.70
CA ILE A 351 -17.76 -9.51 -4.57
C ILE A 351 -16.71 -10.17 -3.68
N ARG A 352 -15.62 -10.69 -4.23
CA ARG A 352 -14.53 -11.33 -3.48
C ARG A 352 -13.90 -10.39 -2.42
N PHE A 353 -13.81 -9.10 -2.68
CA PHE A 353 -13.32 -8.13 -1.71
C PHE A 353 -14.33 -7.83 -0.60
N ILE A 354 -15.63 -7.88 -0.91
CA ILE A 354 -16.70 -7.80 0.10
C ILE A 354 -16.62 -9.02 1.03
N LEU A 355 -16.45 -10.22 0.46
CA LEU A 355 -16.29 -11.47 1.22
C LEU A 355 -15.02 -11.45 2.07
N TRP A 356 -13.89 -10.97 1.53
CA TRP A 356 -12.65 -10.76 2.26
C TRP A 356 -12.86 -9.83 3.47
N GLY A 357 -13.50 -8.68 3.24
CA GLY A 357 -13.84 -7.74 4.32
C GLY A 357 -14.78 -8.35 5.37
N THR A 358 -15.77 -9.13 4.92
CA THR A 358 -16.70 -9.85 5.80
C THR A 358 -15.98 -10.87 6.66
N LEU A 359 -15.08 -11.68 6.09
CA LEU A 359 -14.25 -12.66 6.81
C LEU A 359 -13.48 -11.98 7.96
N HIS A 360 -12.77 -10.89 7.64
CA HIS A 360 -12.00 -10.15 8.63
C HIS A 360 -12.88 -9.44 9.67
N GLY A 361 -14.03 -8.89 9.27
CA GLY A 361 -14.99 -8.25 10.16
C GLY A 361 -15.62 -9.22 11.15
N VAL A 362 -16.02 -10.39 10.67
CA VAL A 362 -16.55 -11.50 11.51
C VAL A 362 -15.47 -12.00 12.47
N ALA A 363 -14.25 -12.23 11.98
CA ALA A 363 -13.13 -12.67 12.81
C ALA A 363 -12.82 -11.67 13.94
N LEU A 364 -12.82 -10.36 13.65
CA LEU A 364 -12.65 -9.32 14.67
C LEU A 364 -13.80 -9.30 15.70
N ALA A 365 -15.04 -9.46 15.24
CA ALA A 365 -16.21 -9.52 16.12
C ALA A 365 -16.16 -10.76 17.02
N LEU A 366 -15.84 -11.93 16.47
CA LEU A 366 -15.68 -13.19 17.22
C LEU A 366 -14.53 -13.10 18.22
N HIS A 367 -13.37 -12.56 17.84
CA HIS A 367 -12.25 -12.34 18.75
C HIS A 367 -12.65 -11.42 19.92
N LYS A 368 -13.39 -10.35 19.62
CA LYS A 368 -13.88 -9.44 20.68
C LYS A 368 -14.91 -10.09 21.59
N LEU A 369 -15.79 -10.94 21.03
CA LEU A 369 -16.74 -11.76 21.81
C LEU A 369 -15.99 -12.74 22.72
N TRP A 370 -14.99 -13.46 22.17
CA TRP A 370 -14.12 -14.36 22.92
C TRP A 370 -13.49 -13.68 24.14
N MET A 371 -12.89 -12.51 23.94
CA MET A 371 -12.31 -11.71 25.03
C MET A 371 -13.35 -11.22 26.07
N ALA A 372 -14.62 -11.16 25.71
CA ALA A 372 -15.68 -10.74 26.62
C ALA A 372 -16.26 -11.91 27.45
N VAL A 373 -16.17 -13.15 26.94
CA VAL A 373 -16.81 -14.34 27.52
C VAL A 373 -15.79 -15.22 28.26
N VAL A 374 -14.56 -15.35 27.74
CA VAL A 374 -13.57 -16.26 28.31
C VAL A 374 -12.73 -15.55 29.38
N PRO A 375 -12.70 -16.00 30.62
CA PRO A 375 -11.83 -15.46 31.66
C PRO A 375 -10.38 -15.62 31.29
N GLY A 376 -9.58 -14.56 31.49
CA GLY A 376 -8.14 -14.57 31.14
C GLY A 376 -7.80 -14.33 29.65
N ALA A 377 -8.78 -14.34 28.73
CA ALA A 377 -8.56 -14.09 27.31
C ALA A 377 -8.03 -12.67 26.99
N LYS A 378 -8.10 -11.76 27.96
CA LYS A 378 -7.56 -10.38 27.86
C LYS A 378 -6.05 -10.29 28.08
N ALA A 379 -5.39 -11.41 28.39
CA ALA A 379 -3.93 -11.40 28.55
C ALA A 379 -3.27 -10.87 27.27
N SER A 380 -2.42 -9.85 27.43
CA SER A 380 -1.61 -9.30 26.33
C SER A 380 -0.55 -10.33 25.92
N GLY A 381 -0.07 -10.26 24.69
CA GLY A 381 0.89 -11.23 24.16
C GLY A 381 2.13 -11.50 25.01
N ALA A 382 2.49 -10.58 25.94
CA ALA A 382 3.58 -10.77 26.91
C ALA A 382 3.21 -11.69 28.08
N GLN A 383 1.92 -11.92 28.33
CA GLN A 383 1.39 -12.77 29.42
C GLN A 383 0.87 -14.12 28.93
N MET A 384 0.87 -14.37 27.62
CA MET A 384 0.44 -15.65 27.05
C MET A 384 1.57 -16.69 27.16
N HIS A 385 1.20 -17.93 27.52
CA HIS A 385 2.13 -19.05 27.39
C HIS A 385 2.62 -19.18 25.95
N TRP A 386 3.90 -19.55 25.76
CA TRP A 386 4.52 -19.63 24.44
C TRP A 386 3.74 -20.51 23.46
N TRP A 387 3.24 -21.68 23.90
CA TRP A 387 2.47 -22.60 23.06
C TRP A 387 1.10 -22.02 22.67
N SER A 388 0.42 -21.30 23.58
CA SER A 388 -0.84 -20.60 23.29
C SER A 388 -0.62 -19.47 22.26
N ARG A 389 0.52 -18.77 22.39
CA ARG A 389 0.92 -17.78 21.39
C ARG A 389 1.21 -18.42 20.03
N ALA A 390 1.95 -19.55 20.01
CA ALA A 390 2.26 -20.27 18.78
C ALA A 390 0.99 -20.78 18.08
N ALA A 391 0.06 -21.37 18.82
CA ALA A 391 -1.23 -21.78 18.29
C ALA A 391 -2.03 -20.57 17.76
N GLY A 392 -2.05 -19.46 18.50
CA GLY A 392 -2.70 -18.22 18.06
C GLY A 392 -2.11 -17.68 16.76
N VAL A 393 -0.78 -17.68 16.61
CA VAL A 393 -0.08 -17.28 15.37
C VAL A 393 -0.47 -18.20 14.22
N PHE A 394 -0.46 -19.53 14.46
CA PHE A 394 -0.83 -20.50 13.42
C PHE A 394 -2.27 -20.28 12.91
N PHE A 395 -3.24 -20.19 13.81
CA PHE A 395 -4.65 -20.01 13.41
C PHE A 395 -4.88 -18.62 12.77
N THR A 396 -4.28 -17.56 13.31
CA THR A 396 -4.41 -16.22 12.74
C THR A 396 -3.77 -16.15 11.35
N PHE A 397 -2.60 -16.75 11.16
CA PHE A 397 -1.92 -16.79 9.87
C PHE A 397 -2.76 -17.53 8.82
N ASN A 398 -3.28 -18.72 9.14
CA ASN A 398 -4.11 -19.48 8.21
C ASN A 398 -5.44 -18.79 7.88
N LEU A 399 -6.08 -18.13 8.84
CA LEU A 399 -7.27 -17.31 8.61
C LEU A 399 -6.94 -16.14 7.62
N VAL A 400 -5.81 -15.51 7.81
CA VAL A 400 -5.35 -14.43 6.92
C VAL A 400 -5.00 -14.98 5.54
N CYS A 401 -4.39 -16.16 5.44
CA CYS A 401 -4.11 -16.83 4.18
C CYS A 401 -5.39 -17.19 3.40
N LEU A 402 -6.43 -17.64 4.09
CA LEU A 402 -7.77 -17.81 3.47
C LEU A 402 -8.31 -16.48 2.93
N GLY A 403 -8.10 -15.39 3.66
CA GLY A 403 -8.40 -14.05 3.15
C GLY A 403 -7.56 -13.69 1.91
N TRP A 404 -6.27 -14.01 1.90
CA TRP A 404 -5.40 -13.74 0.77
C TRP A 404 -5.75 -14.56 -0.49
N LEU A 405 -6.25 -15.79 -0.31
CA LEU A 405 -6.80 -16.57 -1.42
C LEU A 405 -7.94 -15.81 -2.13
N MET A 406 -8.91 -15.29 -1.36
CA MET A 406 -10.01 -14.48 -1.93
C MET A 406 -9.50 -13.16 -2.53
N PHE A 407 -8.44 -12.60 -1.98
CA PHE A 407 -7.89 -11.32 -2.44
C PHE A 407 -7.18 -11.46 -3.81
N ARG A 408 -6.40 -12.54 -4.02
CA ARG A 408 -5.61 -12.77 -5.25
C ARG A 408 -6.42 -13.38 -6.38
N ALA A 409 -7.30 -14.32 -6.06
CA ALA A 409 -8.07 -15.05 -7.08
C ALA A 409 -8.83 -14.08 -8.00
N GLU A 410 -8.87 -14.34 -9.29
CA GLU A 410 -9.58 -13.50 -10.25
C GLU A 410 -11.10 -13.62 -10.10
N SER A 411 -11.57 -14.81 -9.69
CA SER A 411 -12.99 -15.13 -9.51
C SER A 411 -13.23 -15.99 -8.27
N MET A 412 -14.47 -16.10 -7.83
CA MET A 412 -14.86 -17.06 -6.78
C MET A 412 -14.71 -18.51 -7.23
N GLN A 413 -14.83 -18.77 -8.54
CA GLN A 413 -14.57 -20.09 -9.10
C GLN A 413 -13.10 -20.50 -8.89
N THR A 414 -12.14 -19.61 -9.11
CA THR A 414 -10.71 -19.87 -8.80
C THR A 414 -10.50 -20.23 -7.34
N VAL A 415 -11.18 -19.56 -6.40
CA VAL A 415 -11.14 -19.88 -4.97
C VAL A 415 -11.63 -21.30 -4.71
N GLU A 416 -12.77 -21.67 -5.31
CA GLU A 416 -13.37 -23.01 -5.18
C GLU A 416 -12.45 -24.08 -5.76
N LEU A 417 -11.90 -23.88 -6.95
CA LEU A 417 -10.98 -24.81 -7.61
C LEU A 417 -9.72 -25.04 -6.77
N MET A 418 -9.10 -23.98 -6.26
CA MET A 418 -7.91 -24.11 -5.39
C MET A 418 -8.22 -24.89 -4.11
N LEU A 419 -9.36 -24.60 -3.46
CA LEU A 419 -9.78 -25.35 -2.27
C LEU A 419 -10.08 -26.81 -2.61
N HIS A 420 -10.75 -27.07 -3.74
CA HIS A 420 -10.99 -28.43 -4.20
C HIS A 420 -9.68 -29.20 -4.42
N GLN A 421 -8.67 -28.61 -5.09
CA GLN A 421 -7.36 -29.23 -5.26
C GLN A 421 -6.69 -29.53 -3.91
N ILE A 422 -6.73 -28.59 -2.95
CA ILE A 422 -6.13 -28.78 -1.61
C ILE A 422 -6.77 -29.99 -0.88
N PHE A 423 -8.09 -30.12 -0.92
CA PHE A 423 -8.78 -31.16 -0.14
C PHE A 423 -8.91 -32.50 -0.87
N SER A 424 -8.92 -32.50 -2.23
CA SER A 424 -9.19 -33.71 -3.01
C SER A 424 -7.98 -34.24 -3.77
N ASN A 425 -6.97 -33.43 -4.07
CA ASN A 425 -5.83 -33.79 -4.91
C ASN A 425 -4.49 -33.32 -4.31
N PHE A 426 -4.28 -33.57 -3.01
CA PHE A 426 -3.08 -33.05 -2.30
C PHE A 426 -1.78 -33.66 -2.79
N ASN A 427 -1.78 -34.89 -3.23
CA ASN A 427 -0.68 -35.64 -3.87
C ASN A 427 0.66 -35.61 -3.10
N VAL A 428 0.66 -36.14 -1.86
CA VAL A 428 1.84 -36.19 -0.97
C VAL A 428 3.10 -36.77 -1.62
N PRO A 429 3.04 -37.85 -2.45
CA PRO A 429 4.22 -38.42 -3.11
C PRO A 429 4.98 -37.46 -4.03
N MET A 430 4.30 -36.45 -4.60
CA MET A 430 4.92 -35.47 -5.51
C MET A 430 5.65 -34.34 -4.78
N ILE A 431 5.47 -34.17 -3.47
CA ILE A 431 6.03 -33.02 -2.71
C ILE A 431 7.55 -32.88 -2.91
N PRO A 432 8.40 -33.95 -2.79
CA PRO A 432 9.83 -33.79 -2.99
C PRO A 432 10.20 -33.34 -4.41
N GLN A 433 9.48 -33.82 -5.44
CA GLN A 433 9.72 -33.43 -6.83
C GLN A 433 9.34 -31.96 -7.07
N VAL A 434 8.19 -31.51 -6.53
CA VAL A 434 7.76 -30.11 -6.60
C VAL A 434 8.78 -29.19 -5.93
N ILE A 435 9.23 -29.52 -4.71
CA ILE A 435 10.24 -28.74 -4.00
C ILE A 435 11.56 -28.69 -4.80
N ALA A 436 12.00 -29.79 -5.39
CA ALA A 436 13.19 -29.84 -6.21
C ALA A 436 13.04 -29.03 -7.51
N GLY A 437 11.88 -29.14 -8.18
CA GLY A 437 11.58 -28.39 -9.40
C GLY A 437 11.50 -26.87 -9.22
N TYR A 438 11.02 -26.43 -8.06
CA TYR A 438 10.90 -25.01 -7.67
C TYR A 438 11.88 -24.63 -6.54
N ALA A 439 13.07 -25.24 -6.48
CA ALA A 439 14.01 -25.09 -5.35
C ALA A 439 14.32 -23.61 -5.04
N GLY A 440 14.53 -22.76 -6.04
CA GLY A 440 14.80 -21.33 -5.85
C GLY A 440 13.61 -20.59 -5.22
N VAL A 441 12.38 -20.92 -5.63
CA VAL A 441 11.16 -20.35 -5.07
C VAL A 441 10.99 -20.75 -3.60
N PHE A 442 11.10 -22.06 -3.29
CA PHE A 442 10.96 -22.55 -1.92
C PHE A 442 12.06 -22.03 -1.01
N ALA A 443 13.30 -21.88 -1.52
CA ALA A 443 14.39 -21.24 -0.79
C ALA A 443 14.08 -19.78 -0.44
N LEU A 444 13.53 -19.01 -1.39
CA LEU A 444 13.13 -17.61 -1.15
C LEU A 444 11.92 -17.51 -0.23
N ILE A 445 10.93 -18.40 -0.35
CA ILE A 445 9.78 -18.45 0.58
C ILE A 445 10.28 -18.74 1.99
N GLY A 446 11.15 -19.76 2.15
CA GLY A 446 11.74 -20.12 3.44
C GLY A 446 12.56 -18.97 4.04
N ALA A 447 13.46 -18.37 3.24
CA ALA A 447 14.27 -17.23 3.67
C ALA A 447 13.40 -16.01 4.04
N GLY A 448 12.38 -15.70 3.24
CA GLY A 448 11.47 -14.59 3.49
C GLY A 448 10.70 -14.75 4.80
N TYR A 449 10.13 -15.93 5.07
CA TYR A 449 9.48 -16.20 6.36
C TYR A 449 10.48 -16.23 7.52
N LEU A 450 11.67 -16.78 7.34
CA LEU A 450 12.71 -16.77 8.37
C LEU A 450 13.07 -15.32 8.75
N LEU A 451 13.33 -14.46 7.78
CA LEU A 451 13.59 -13.03 7.99
C LEU A 451 12.40 -12.34 8.68
N HIS A 452 11.17 -12.65 8.25
CA HIS A 452 9.96 -12.08 8.86
C HIS A 452 9.79 -12.48 10.32
N LEU A 453 10.16 -13.72 10.67
CA LEU A 453 10.03 -14.27 12.02
C LEU A 453 11.22 -13.92 12.94
N MET A 454 12.30 -13.33 12.42
CA MET A 454 13.44 -12.92 13.23
C MET A 454 13.05 -11.94 14.35
N PRO A 455 13.71 -12.02 15.52
CA PRO A 455 13.50 -11.06 16.60
C PRO A 455 13.79 -9.63 16.13
N GLY A 456 13.00 -8.65 16.59
CA GLY A 456 13.15 -7.24 16.18
C GLY A 456 14.51 -6.61 16.61
N CYS A 457 15.29 -7.26 17.47
CA CYS A 457 16.66 -6.84 17.78
C CYS A 457 17.59 -7.00 16.56
N VAL A 458 17.40 -8.06 15.76
CA VAL A 458 18.20 -8.31 14.56
C VAL A 458 17.99 -7.20 13.54
N ASP A 459 16.71 -6.86 13.26
CA ASP A 459 16.34 -5.77 12.37
C ASP A 459 16.94 -4.45 12.84
N ARG A 460 16.77 -4.08 14.13
CA ARG A 460 17.37 -2.86 14.71
C ARG A 460 18.89 -2.85 14.63
N THR A 461 19.55 -4.00 14.78
CA THR A 461 21.01 -4.09 14.68
C THR A 461 21.45 -3.87 13.24
N ALA A 462 20.79 -4.51 12.27
CA ALA A 462 21.07 -4.31 10.84
C ALA A 462 20.86 -2.83 10.44
N GLN A 463 19.76 -2.21 10.89
CA GLN A 463 19.51 -0.78 10.69
C GLN A 463 20.67 0.09 11.22
N ARG A 464 21.10 -0.15 12.45
CA ARG A 464 22.19 0.61 13.07
C ARG A 464 23.53 0.41 12.33
N LEU A 465 23.84 -0.80 11.93
CA LEU A 465 25.05 -1.12 11.17
C LEU A 465 25.10 -0.37 9.83
N VAL A 466 24.02 -0.43 9.06
CA VAL A 466 23.93 0.29 7.77
C VAL A 466 23.92 1.81 7.98
N ALA A 467 23.13 2.30 8.95
CA ALA A 467 23.01 3.75 9.21
C ALA A 467 24.35 4.38 9.66
N ASN A 468 25.18 3.64 10.37
CA ASN A 468 26.48 4.13 10.85
C ASN A 468 27.66 3.76 9.91
N ALA A 469 27.39 2.98 8.85
CA ALA A 469 28.43 2.62 7.88
C ALA A 469 29.05 3.86 7.21
N PRO A 470 30.31 3.81 6.80
CA PRO A 470 30.90 4.86 5.96
C PRO A 470 30.13 4.99 4.64
N LEU A 471 30.06 6.21 4.10
CA LEU A 471 29.33 6.50 2.87
C LEU A 471 29.76 5.57 1.72
N VAL A 472 31.05 5.30 1.57
CA VAL A 472 31.58 4.38 0.56
C VAL A 472 30.94 3.00 0.67
N LEU A 473 30.83 2.46 1.89
CA LEU A 473 30.21 1.15 2.09
C LEU A 473 28.70 1.18 1.79
N GLN A 474 28.00 2.25 2.13
CA GLN A 474 26.59 2.42 1.76
C GLN A 474 26.40 2.47 0.25
N VAL A 475 27.29 3.17 -0.49
CA VAL A 475 27.29 3.20 -1.96
C VAL A 475 27.56 1.83 -2.55
N VAL A 476 28.54 1.08 -2.02
CA VAL A 476 28.84 -0.29 -2.46
C VAL A 476 27.65 -1.23 -2.22
N MET A 477 27.00 -1.15 -1.05
CA MET A 477 25.79 -1.94 -0.77
C MET A 477 24.65 -1.58 -1.73
N ALA A 478 24.46 -0.30 -2.04
CA ALA A 478 23.45 0.14 -2.98
C ALA A 478 23.75 -0.37 -4.41
N ALA A 479 24.99 -0.26 -4.87
CA ALA A 479 25.43 -0.77 -6.17
C ALA A 479 25.25 -2.30 -6.27
N ALA A 480 25.63 -3.03 -5.23
CA ALA A 480 25.45 -4.48 -5.15
C ALA A 480 23.95 -4.86 -5.19
N MET A 481 23.10 -4.16 -4.46
CA MET A 481 21.65 -4.38 -4.48
C MET A 481 21.06 -4.12 -5.86
N ILE A 482 21.41 -3.00 -6.50
CA ILE A 482 20.96 -2.68 -7.86
C ILE A 482 21.42 -3.76 -8.83
N TRP A 483 22.67 -4.19 -8.73
CA TRP A 483 23.20 -5.28 -9.56
C TRP A 483 22.43 -6.58 -9.36
N CYS A 484 22.18 -7.00 -8.12
CA CYS A 484 21.36 -8.18 -7.81
C CYS A 484 19.95 -8.07 -8.42
N VAL A 485 19.31 -6.92 -8.28
CA VAL A 485 17.97 -6.68 -8.86
C VAL A 485 18.02 -6.81 -10.39
N MET A 486 19.05 -6.29 -11.04
CA MET A 486 19.22 -6.41 -12.51
C MET A 486 19.42 -7.85 -12.96
N GLN A 487 20.09 -8.71 -12.14
CA GLN A 487 20.31 -10.13 -12.49
C GLN A 487 19.04 -10.98 -12.34
N ILE A 488 18.17 -10.66 -11.38
CA ILE A 488 16.98 -11.45 -11.07
C ILE A 488 15.78 -10.99 -11.90
N LYS A 489 15.79 -9.73 -12.36
CA LYS A 489 14.68 -9.14 -13.10
C LYS A 489 14.50 -9.84 -14.44
N SER A 490 13.38 -10.55 -14.60
CA SER A 490 12.87 -10.93 -15.91
C SER A 490 12.56 -9.67 -16.73
N SER A 491 12.45 -9.81 -18.05
CA SER A 491 12.24 -8.70 -18.99
C SER A 491 11.07 -7.77 -18.65
N ASP A 492 10.11 -8.23 -17.85
CA ASP A 492 8.88 -7.48 -17.54
C ASP A 492 8.93 -6.87 -16.14
N ILE A 493 8.66 -5.56 -16.07
CA ILE A 493 8.50 -4.83 -14.81
C ILE A 493 7.16 -5.26 -14.22
N GLN A 494 7.19 -5.99 -13.10
CA GLN A 494 5.96 -6.31 -12.39
C GLN A 494 5.38 -5.04 -11.75
N PRO A 495 4.15 -4.65 -12.12
CA PRO A 495 3.50 -3.51 -11.49
C PRO A 495 3.30 -3.80 -9.99
N PHE A 496 3.19 -2.73 -9.22
CA PHE A 496 2.81 -2.85 -7.82
C PHE A 496 1.43 -3.50 -7.70
N ILE A 497 1.27 -4.41 -6.73
CA ILE A 497 0.07 -5.26 -6.62
C ILE A 497 -1.24 -4.46 -6.58
N TYR A 498 -1.24 -3.25 -6.00
CA TYR A 498 -2.42 -2.37 -5.98
C TYR A 498 -2.74 -1.66 -7.31
N PHE A 499 -1.93 -1.85 -8.34
CA PHE A 499 -2.26 -1.40 -9.72
C PHE A 499 -3.12 -2.42 -10.46
N GLN A 500 -3.26 -3.61 -9.89
CA GLN A 500 -4.02 -4.72 -10.48
C GLN A 500 -5.49 -4.76 -10.03
N PHE A 501 -5.90 -3.92 -9.05
CA PHE A 501 -7.24 -3.94 -8.45
C PHE A 501 -7.98 -2.61 -8.57
#